data_cffa63ac8393aac52df212215ec612b1
#
_entry.id   cffa63ac8393aac52df212215ec612b1
#
_cell.length_a   1.000
_cell.length_b   1.000
_cell.length_c   1.000
_cell.angle_alpha   90.00
_cell.angle_beta   90.00
_cell.angle_gamma   90.00
#
_symmetry.space_group_name_H-M   'P 1'
#
loop_
_entity.id
_entity.type
_entity.pdbx_description
1 polymer ?
#
loop_
_entity_poly.entity_id
_entity_poly.type
_entity_poly.pdbx_seq_one_letter_code
_entity_poly.pdbx_strand_id
1 'polypeptide(L)'
;MIEIENTFFTLAENCQRNCLVICDRGAMDASAFVPKKDWEYIMAKNGMNPVGLRDTRYNHIIHMVTAAKGAEAFYTLEVKSRSYGSYNSGTRQLLSAYLEGDHLARSESLPAAQMLDDRAAEAWIGHPYFDVIDNSTEFDTKLRRMISSVCQKMGIDTGDRLAIGAKKVKFLVRSLPDDSKFPKFQDFEVVHEYLKASVRNTQPRLRRRGQNGHWSYTYTVRRPKINGQQVEVKTQVTQRDYNLLLGQKDDKHFTIHKTRRCFLHNNQYFQLDIYREPCHPRCKGLLLLETYTTIEGKQLMKRLPEFLDIVEEVTDNPKYSMYNLSLKEEWEITKHFCHKLEGPVDELGNPVLINGVSNVVLEPEHLNEALSKI
;
A
#
# COMPACT_ATOMS: atom_id res chain seq x y z
N MET A 1 -20.21 14.40 6.75
CA MET A 1 -18.76 14.15 6.57
C MET A 1 -18.36 14.26 5.09
N ILE A 2 -18.85 13.43 4.19
CA ILE A 2 -18.46 13.42 2.76
C ILE A 2 -18.61 14.79 2.08
N GLU A 3 -19.72 15.50 2.29
CA GLU A 3 -19.95 16.84 1.72
C GLU A 3 -18.94 17.87 2.24
N ILE A 4 -18.60 17.80 3.53
CA ILE A 4 -17.59 18.67 4.12
C ILE A 4 -16.23 18.39 3.49
N GLU A 5 -15.84 17.12 3.38
CA GLU A 5 -14.60 16.74 2.72
C GLU A 5 -14.55 17.19 1.25
N ASN A 6 -15.67 17.02 0.50
CA ASN A 6 -15.78 17.47 -0.89
C ASN A 6 -15.53 18.96 -1.01
N THR A 7 -16.04 19.76 -0.07
CA THR A 7 -15.80 21.21 -0.04
C THR A 7 -14.31 21.51 0.10
N PHE A 8 -13.61 20.85 1.04
CA PHE A 8 -12.16 21.05 1.22
C PHE A 8 -11.34 20.53 0.05
N PHE A 9 -11.72 19.40 -0.56
CA PHE A 9 -11.06 18.89 -1.75
C PHE A 9 -11.18 19.87 -2.92
N THR A 10 -12.38 20.42 -3.15
CA THR A 10 -12.61 21.43 -4.19
C THR A 10 -11.78 22.71 -3.94
N LEU A 11 -11.71 23.16 -2.68
CA LEU A 11 -10.86 24.31 -2.32
C LEU A 11 -9.37 24.02 -2.57
N ALA A 12 -8.91 22.81 -2.23
CA ALA A 12 -7.52 22.41 -2.45
C ALA A 12 -7.17 22.30 -3.94
N GLU A 13 -8.07 21.75 -4.77
CA GLU A 13 -7.89 21.64 -6.22
C GLU A 13 -7.81 23.00 -6.92
N ASN A 14 -8.54 24.01 -6.42
CA ASN A 14 -8.53 25.37 -6.95
C ASN A 14 -7.42 26.24 -6.37
N CYS A 15 -6.62 25.74 -5.43
CA CYS A 15 -5.52 26.46 -4.83
C CYS A 15 -4.28 26.44 -5.74
N GLN A 16 -3.61 27.58 -5.90
CA GLN A 16 -2.36 27.68 -6.66
C GLN A 16 -1.14 27.08 -5.93
N ARG A 17 -1.29 26.71 -4.67
CA ARG A 17 -0.25 26.10 -3.84
C ARG A 17 -0.53 24.62 -3.64
N ASN A 18 0.51 23.84 -3.36
CA ASN A 18 0.32 22.47 -2.90
C ASN A 18 -0.45 22.46 -1.59
N CYS A 19 -1.55 21.73 -1.56
CA CYS A 19 -2.43 21.60 -0.40
C CYS A 19 -2.35 20.21 0.19
N LEU A 20 -2.33 20.15 1.53
CA LEU A 20 -2.51 18.92 2.29
C LEU A 20 -3.85 19.02 3.04
N VAL A 21 -4.76 18.09 2.77
CA VAL A 21 -6.02 17.95 3.52
C VAL A 21 -5.87 16.75 4.44
N ILE A 22 -5.98 16.98 5.74
CA ILE A 22 -5.94 15.94 6.77
C ILE A 22 -7.36 15.72 7.26
N CYS A 23 -7.85 14.49 7.13
CA CYS A 23 -9.16 14.08 7.63
C CYS A 23 -8.94 13.26 8.92
N ASP A 24 -9.47 13.73 10.04
CA ASP A 24 -9.57 12.93 11.26
C ASP A 24 -10.78 11.99 11.11
N ARG A 25 -10.50 10.72 10.90
CA ARG A 25 -11.41 9.71 10.38
C ARG A 25 -11.76 9.92 8.90
N GLY A 26 -11.83 8.82 8.17
CA GLY A 26 -12.27 8.80 6.79
C GLY A 26 -13.64 8.13 6.63
N ALA A 27 -14.21 8.21 5.42
CA ALA A 27 -15.55 7.71 5.14
C ALA A 27 -15.72 6.21 5.50
N MET A 28 -14.67 5.38 5.31
CA MET A 28 -14.75 3.95 5.62
C MET A 28 -14.71 3.64 7.12
N ASP A 29 -14.21 4.54 7.96
CA ASP A 29 -14.20 4.33 9.41
C ASP A 29 -15.60 4.12 9.98
N ALA A 30 -16.61 4.76 9.39
CA ALA A 30 -18.00 4.58 9.79
C ALA A 30 -18.45 3.11 9.74
N SER A 31 -17.90 2.31 8.81
CA SER A 31 -18.20 0.88 8.70
C SER A 31 -17.73 0.05 9.91
N ALA A 32 -16.80 0.57 10.70
CA ALA A 32 -16.33 -0.09 11.91
C ALA A 32 -17.36 -0.02 13.08
N PHE A 33 -18.26 0.97 13.03
CA PHE A 33 -19.19 1.30 14.11
C PHE A 33 -20.63 0.90 13.84
N VAL A 34 -20.97 0.54 12.59
CA VAL A 34 -22.31 0.11 12.23
C VAL A 34 -22.33 -1.34 11.75
N PRO A 35 -23.46 -2.07 11.89
CA PRO A 35 -23.60 -3.39 11.32
C PRO A 35 -23.37 -3.39 9.80
N LYS A 36 -22.71 -4.44 9.29
CA LYS A 36 -22.39 -4.55 7.86
C LYS A 36 -23.59 -4.31 6.95
N LYS A 37 -24.76 -4.87 7.31
CA LYS A 37 -26.02 -4.74 6.55
C LYS A 37 -26.48 -3.28 6.45
N ASP A 38 -26.36 -2.54 7.54
CA ASP A 38 -26.76 -1.13 7.58
C ASP A 38 -25.76 -0.26 6.80
N TRP A 39 -24.47 -0.59 6.86
CA TRP A 39 -23.45 0.07 6.06
C TRP A 39 -23.69 -0.14 4.56
N GLU A 40 -23.97 -1.38 4.15
CA GLU A 40 -24.30 -1.71 2.75
C GLU A 40 -25.54 -0.95 2.25
N TYR A 41 -26.56 -0.85 3.10
CA TYR A 41 -27.76 -0.06 2.80
C TYR A 41 -27.46 1.44 2.65
N ILE A 42 -26.67 2.02 3.56
CA ILE A 42 -26.25 3.43 3.49
C ILE A 42 -25.50 3.70 2.19
N MET A 43 -24.56 2.85 1.83
CA MET A 43 -23.79 3.01 0.59
C MET A 43 -24.70 2.93 -0.64
N ALA A 44 -25.56 1.92 -0.72
CA ALA A 44 -26.46 1.72 -1.86
C ALA A 44 -27.42 2.91 -2.01
N LYS A 45 -28.00 3.38 -0.91
CA LYS A 45 -28.95 4.54 -0.91
C LYS A 45 -28.28 5.83 -1.41
N ASN A 46 -26.98 5.99 -1.20
CA ASN A 46 -26.22 7.18 -1.62
C ASN A 46 -25.42 6.98 -2.92
N GLY A 47 -25.65 5.89 -3.65
CA GLY A 47 -24.94 5.61 -4.90
C GLY A 47 -23.43 5.40 -4.71
N MET A 48 -23.00 4.99 -3.50
CA MET A 48 -21.60 4.81 -3.14
C MET A 48 -21.21 3.33 -3.25
N ASN A 49 -19.92 3.08 -3.39
CA ASN A 49 -19.35 1.73 -3.38
C ASN A 49 -18.01 1.70 -2.64
N PRO A 50 -17.59 0.53 -2.10
CA PRO A 50 -16.36 0.41 -1.34
C PRO A 50 -15.09 0.80 -2.11
N VAL A 51 -15.03 0.53 -3.43
CA VAL A 51 -13.88 0.88 -4.26
C VAL A 51 -13.73 2.40 -4.37
N GLY A 52 -14.83 3.12 -4.60
CA GLY A 52 -14.81 4.58 -4.64
C GLY A 52 -14.41 5.19 -3.31
N LEU A 53 -15.01 4.74 -2.21
CA LEU A 53 -14.76 5.31 -0.88
C LEU A 53 -13.38 4.93 -0.32
N ARG A 54 -12.99 3.67 -0.46
CA ARG A 54 -11.73 3.17 0.12
C ARG A 54 -10.54 3.43 -0.79
N ASP A 55 -10.64 3.07 -2.10
CA ASP A 55 -9.45 2.95 -2.95
C ASP A 55 -9.08 4.26 -3.64
N THR A 56 -10.04 5.17 -3.85
CA THR A 56 -9.83 6.33 -4.72
C THR A 56 -10.07 7.68 -4.07
N ARG A 57 -10.78 7.73 -2.94
CA ARG A 57 -11.12 8.99 -2.29
C ARG A 57 -9.95 9.66 -1.58
N TYR A 58 -9.08 8.87 -0.95
CA TYR A 58 -7.92 9.36 -0.20
C TYR A 58 -6.62 8.93 -0.85
N ASN A 59 -5.60 9.80 -0.79
CA ASN A 59 -4.28 9.48 -1.35
C ASN A 59 -3.46 8.56 -0.44
N HIS A 60 -3.73 8.60 0.87
CA HIS A 60 -2.98 7.85 1.88
C HIS A 60 -3.84 7.66 3.13
N ILE A 61 -3.79 6.49 3.70
CA ILE A 61 -4.42 6.15 4.98
C ILE A 61 -3.31 5.84 5.99
N ILE A 62 -3.39 6.48 7.14
CA ILE A 62 -2.52 6.19 8.28
C ILE A 62 -3.39 5.74 9.45
N HIS A 63 -3.21 4.50 9.86
CA HIS A 63 -3.83 3.96 11.05
C HIS A 63 -2.86 4.07 12.23
N MET A 64 -3.20 4.90 13.18
CA MET A 64 -2.45 5.03 14.42
C MET A 64 -3.03 4.09 15.46
N VAL A 65 -2.30 3.00 15.74
CA VAL A 65 -2.75 1.97 16.70
C VAL A 65 -3.03 2.60 18.06
N THR A 66 -4.18 2.25 18.65
CA THR A 66 -4.59 2.73 19.99
C THR A 66 -3.55 2.41 21.06
N ALA A 67 -3.43 3.27 22.08
CA ALA A 67 -2.60 2.99 23.26
C ALA A 67 -3.02 1.71 23.98
N ALA A 68 -4.27 1.26 23.82
CA ALA A 68 -4.77 0.00 24.35
C ALA A 68 -4.04 -1.25 23.83
N LYS A 69 -3.16 -1.11 22.81
CA LYS A 69 -2.34 -2.18 22.22
C LYS A 69 -0.87 -1.82 22.27
N GLY A 70 -0.13 -2.38 23.21
CA GLY A 70 1.33 -2.20 23.33
C GLY A 70 1.77 -0.90 24.00
N ALA A 71 0.80 -0.13 24.58
CA ALA A 71 1.06 1.05 25.38
C ALA A 71 -0.02 1.22 26.47
N GLU A 72 -0.50 0.09 27.01
CA GLU A 72 -1.66 -0.01 27.91
C GLU A 72 -1.51 0.86 29.15
N ALA A 73 -0.29 1.09 29.64
CA ALA A 73 -0.02 1.97 30.75
C ALA A 73 -0.46 3.43 30.51
N PHE A 74 -0.60 3.82 29.24
CA PHE A 74 -1.07 5.16 28.86
C PHE A 74 -2.55 5.18 28.47
N TYR A 75 -3.24 4.03 28.50
CA TYR A 75 -4.68 3.93 28.28
C TYR A 75 -5.39 4.05 29.62
N THR A 76 -5.78 5.27 29.99
CA THR A 76 -6.48 5.54 31.23
C THR A 76 -7.90 6.01 30.98
N LEU A 77 -8.85 5.46 31.72
CA LEU A 77 -10.24 5.94 31.81
C LEU A 77 -10.41 7.00 32.90
N GLU A 78 -9.39 7.19 33.76
CA GLU A 78 -9.42 8.14 34.86
C GLU A 78 -9.04 9.55 34.42
N VAL A 79 -9.87 10.50 34.82
CA VAL A 79 -9.57 11.94 34.72
C VAL A 79 -8.44 12.27 35.68
N LYS A 80 -7.19 12.26 35.23
CA LYS A 80 -6.14 12.95 35.98
C LYS A 80 -6.41 14.45 35.89
N SER A 81 -7.00 15.02 36.92
CA SER A 81 -7.09 16.46 37.11
C SER A 81 -5.68 17.05 37.11
N ARG A 82 -5.20 17.52 35.94
CA ARG A 82 -4.00 18.35 35.91
C ARG A 82 -4.34 19.61 36.74
N SER A 83 -3.64 19.80 37.83
CA SER A 83 -3.67 21.06 38.58
C SER A 83 -3.06 22.16 37.72
N TYR A 84 -3.88 22.82 36.89
CA TYR A 84 -3.49 24.06 36.26
C TYR A 84 -3.50 25.15 37.33
N GLY A 85 -2.36 25.82 37.48
CA GLY A 85 -2.20 26.95 38.37
C GLY A 85 -3.30 28.00 38.18
N SER A 86 -3.59 28.70 39.27
CA SER A 86 -4.58 29.76 39.50
C SER A 86 -4.99 30.57 38.27
N TYR A 87 -6.11 30.19 37.64
CA TYR A 87 -6.86 31.03 36.70
C TYR A 87 -8.22 31.41 37.27
N ASN A 88 -8.72 32.59 36.92
CA ASN A 88 -9.96 33.19 37.43
C ASN A 88 -11.18 32.27 37.22
N SER A 89 -12.13 32.34 38.16
CA SER A 89 -13.27 31.42 38.34
C SER A 89 -14.20 31.25 37.11
N GLY A 90 -14.34 32.25 36.28
CA GLY A 90 -15.19 32.17 35.07
C GLY A 90 -14.59 31.34 33.90
N THR A 91 -13.27 31.38 33.77
CA THR A 91 -12.55 30.57 32.73
C THR A 91 -12.46 29.10 33.16
N ARG A 92 -12.54 28.83 34.46
CA ARG A 92 -12.49 27.49 35.02
C ARG A 92 -13.73 26.65 34.68
N GLN A 93 -14.91 27.28 34.62
CA GLN A 93 -16.17 26.59 34.31
C GLN A 93 -16.27 26.23 32.83
N LEU A 94 -15.81 27.10 31.92
CA LEU A 94 -15.78 26.82 30.50
C LEU A 94 -14.70 25.79 30.11
N LEU A 95 -13.52 25.85 30.75
CA LEU A 95 -12.46 24.88 30.54
C LEU A 95 -12.81 23.50 31.12
N SER A 96 -13.49 23.45 32.29
CA SER A 96 -14.00 22.22 32.89
C SER A 96 -15.03 21.55 31.99
N ALA A 97 -15.99 22.28 31.45
CA ALA A 97 -17.00 21.78 30.53
C ALA A 97 -16.40 21.26 29.23
N TYR A 98 -15.33 21.90 28.71
CA TYR A 98 -14.63 21.46 27.52
C TYR A 98 -13.80 20.20 27.79
N LEU A 99 -13.13 20.11 28.94
CA LEU A 99 -12.34 18.94 29.36
C LEU A 99 -13.23 17.77 29.80
N GLU A 100 -14.38 18.02 30.40
CA GLU A 100 -15.38 16.99 30.73
C GLU A 100 -15.99 16.38 29.46
N GLY A 101 -16.18 17.17 28.38
CA GLY A 101 -16.62 16.68 27.09
C GLY A 101 -15.64 15.71 26.43
N ASP A 102 -14.36 15.94 26.60
CA ASP A 102 -13.30 15.10 26.01
C ASP A 102 -13.12 13.76 26.74
N HIS A 103 -13.51 13.67 28.01
CA HIS A 103 -13.40 12.45 28.81
C HIS A 103 -14.63 11.53 28.73
N LEU A 104 -15.80 12.08 28.42
CA LEU A 104 -17.00 11.29 28.09
C LEU A 104 -16.87 10.50 26.79
N ALA A 105 -15.89 10.83 25.94
CA ALA A 105 -15.62 10.14 24.68
C ALA A 105 -14.87 8.81 24.85
N ARG A 106 -14.27 8.52 26.03
CA ARG A 106 -13.56 7.26 26.29
C ARG A 106 -14.30 6.44 27.35
N SER A 107 -15.39 5.83 26.94
CA SER A 107 -16.18 4.93 27.77
C SER A 107 -15.82 3.45 27.58
N GLU A 108 -15.01 3.12 26.56
CA GLU A 108 -14.71 1.74 26.22
C GLU A 108 -13.67 1.14 27.16
N SER A 109 -13.93 -0.07 27.61
CA SER A 109 -12.94 -0.89 28.29
C SER A 109 -11.74 -1.18 27.38
N LEU A 110 -10.58 -1.50 27.97
CA LEU A 110 -9.36 -1.83 27.21
C LEU A 110 -9.61 -2.87 26.10
N PRO A 111 -10.29 -4.01 26.34
CA PRO A 111 -10.61 -4.97 25.29
C PRO A 111 -11.54 -4.39 24.19
N ALA A 112 -12.51 -3.56 24.59
CA ALA A 112 -13.41 -2.93 23.63
C ALA A 112 -12.65 -1.94 22.72
N ALA A 113 -11.74 -1.15 23.27
CA ALA A 113 -10.88 -0.25 22.51
C ALA A 113 -9.96 -1.00 21.54
N GLN A 114 -9.39 -2.14 21.98
CA GLN A 114 -8.60 -3.00 21.10
C GLN A 114 -9.43 -3.54 19.93
N MET A 115 -10.64 -4.02 20.20
CA MET A 115 -11.53 -4.53 19.16
C MET A 115 -11.98 -3.44 18.18
N LEU A 116 -12.28 -2.23 18.65
CA LEU A 116 -12.64 -1.11 17.79
C LEU A 116 -11.48 -0.66 16.91
N ASP A 117 -10.26 -0.67 17.45
CA ASP A 117 -9.04 -0.38 16.69
C ASP A 117 -8.84 -1.40 15.55
N ASP A 118 -9.02 -2.70 15.82
CA ASP A 118 -8.97 -3.74 14.79
C ASP A 118 -10.01 -3.51 13.70
N ARG A 119 -11.25 -3.24 14.09
CA ARG A 119 -12.33 -2.99 13.13
C ARG A 119 -12.09 -1.75 12.29
N ALA A 120 -11.54 -0.68 12.88
CA ALA A 120 -11.17 0.54 12.16
C ALA A 120 -10.05 0.26 11.14
N ALA A 121 -9.00 -0.47 11.53
CA ALA A 121 -7.94 -0.88 10.62
C ALA A 121 -8.47 -1.79 9.49
N GLU A 122 -9.35 -2.74 9.82
CA GLU A 122 -9.96 -3.67 8.87
C GLU A 122 -10.80 -2.96 7.79
N ALA A 123 -11.44 -1.84 8.12
CA ALA A 123 -12.23 -1.04 7.18
C ALA A 123 -11.37 -0.51 6.00
N TRP A 124 -10.08 -0.37 6.21
CA TRP A 124 -9.12 0.14 5.23
C TRP A 124 -8.29 -0.94 4.53
N ILE A 125 -8.46 -2.22 4.90
CA ILE A 125 -7.81 -3.32 4.20
C ILE A 125 -8.18 -3.27 2.72
N GLY A 126 -7.16 -3.16 1.87
CA GLY A 126 -7.33 -3.00 0.44
C GLY A 126 -7.00 -1.60 -0.07
N HIS A 127 -6.92 -0.56 0.76
CA HIS A 127 -6.44 0.73 0.29
C HIS A 127 -5.03 0.61 -0.30
N PRO A 128 -4.75 1.24 -1.48
CA PRO A 128 -3.45 1.10 -2.15
C PRO A 128 -2.25 1.60 -1.33
N TYR A 129 -2.48 2.54 -0.41
CA TYR A 129 -1.48 3.15 0.46
C TYR A 129 -2.02 3.22 1.88
N PHE A 130 -1.81 2.15 2.62
CA PHE A 130 -2.28 1.97 3.98
C PHE A 130 -1.09 1.66 4.89
N ASP A 131 -0.78 2.59 5.78
CA ASP A 131 0.30 2.47 6.74
C ASP A 131 -0.25 2.31 8.16
N VAL A 132 0.34 1.39 8.91
CA VAL A 132 0.00 1.14 10.32
C VAL A 132 1.15 1.61 11.19
N ILE A 133 0.89 2.58 12.06
CA ILE A 133 1.86 3.14 13.00
C ILE A 133 1.57 2.60 14.40
N ASP A 134 2.32 1.59 14.80
CA ASP A 134 2.16 0.88 16.07
C ASP A 134 2.85 1.57 17.26
N ASN A 135 2.66 1.00 18.45
CA ASN A 135 3.26 1.47 19.70
C ASN A 135 4.62 0.81 20.03
N SER A 136 5.35 0.33 19.02
CA SER A 136 6.67 -0.29 19.23
C SER A 136 7.77 0.69 19.62
N THR A 137 7.48 1.99 19.61
CA THR A 137 8.41 3.07 19.97
C THR A 137 7.76 4.06 20.93
N GLU A 138 8.58 4.88 21.60
CA GLU A 138 8.12 6.03 22.39
C GLU A 138 7.21 6.93 21.55
N PHE A 139 6.28 7.66 22.23
CA PHE A 139 5.25 8.45 21.58
C PHE A 139 5.78 9.49 20.61
N ASP A 140 6.84 10.23 20.97
CA ASP A 140 7.46 11.22 20.10
C ASP A 140 8.04 10.58 18.84
N THR A 141 8.65 9.41 18.98
CA THR A 141 9.16 8.64 17.84
C THR A 141 8.01 8.10 16.98
N LYS A 142 6.91 7.66 17.59
CA LYS A 142 5.69 7.26 16.89
C LYS A 142 5.15 8.41 16.03
N LEU A 143 5.09 9.64 16.57
CA LEU A 143 4.68 10.83 15.81
C LEU A 143 5.63 11.14 14.66
N ARG A 144 6.94 11.04 14.88
CA ARG A 144 7.94 11.24 13.81
C ARG A 144 7.78 10.20 12.70
N ARG A 145 7.50 8.93 13.03
CA ARG A 145 7.20 7.87 12.04
C ARG A 145 5.98 8.23 11.21
N MET A 146 4.92 8.73 11.82
CA MET A 146 3.72 9.20 11.13
C MET A 146 4.04 10.37 10.18
N ILE A 147 4.72 11.40 10.67
CA ILE A 147 5.12 12.57 9.87
C ILE A 147 5.99 12.14 8.69
N SER A 148 6.98 11.27 8.94
CA SER A 148 7.87 10.73 7.90
C SER A 148 7.09 10.00 6.80
N SER A 149 6.08 9.19 7.17
CA SER A 149 5.23 8.50 6.21
C SER A 149 4.45 9.49 5.32
N VAL A 150 3.88 10.56 5.91
CA VAL A 150 3.20 11.62 5.16
C VAL A 150 4.17 12.32 4.20
N CYS A 151 5.32 12.78 4.71
CA CYS A 151 6.32 13.51 3.92
C CYS A 151 6.84 12.65 2.76
N GLN A 152 7.14 11.38 3.01
CA GLN A 152 7.56 10.45 1.97
C GLN A 152 6.49 10.29 0.88
N LYS A 153 5.22 10.21 1.27
CA LYS A 153 4.11 10.11 0.32
C LYS A 153 3.95 11.36 -0.52
N MET A 154 4.24 12.52 0.05
CA MET A 154 4.21 13.82 -0.62
C MET A 154 5.49 14.12 -1.43
N GLY A 155 6.52 13.29 -1.33
CA GLY A 155 7.83 13.56 -1.94
C GLY A 155 8.59 14.70 -1.27
N ILE A 156 8.29 15.00 0.00
CA ILE A 156 8.99 16.02 0.78
C ILE A 156 10.17 15.38 1.48
N ASP A 157 11.36 15.90 1.23
CA ASP A 157 12.56 15.54 1.99
C ASP A 157 12.51 16.24 3.35
N THR A 158 12.47 15.47 4.42
CA THR A 158 12.45 15.99 5.80
C THR A 158 13.83 16.47 6.27
N GLY A 159 14.87 16.28 5.44
CA GLY A 159 16.25 16.59 5.83
C GLY A 159 16.81 15.66 6.92
N ASP A 160 16.01 14.76 7.45
CA ASP A 160 16.44 13.76 8.41
C ASP A 160 17.08 12.57 7.65
N ARG A 161 18.40 12.60 7.55
CA ARG A 161 19.19 11.54 6.91
C ARG A 161 19.08 10.18 7.64
N LEU A 162 18.54 10.18 8.85
CA LEU A 162 18.30 8.98 9.66
C LEU A 162 16.86 8.46 9.51
N ALA A 163 15.96 9.24 8.92
CA ALA A 163 14.61 8.77 8.63
C ALA A 163 14.66 7.75 7.49
N ILE A 164 14.62 6.48 7.86
CA ILE A 164 14.51 5.38 6.90
C ILE A 164 13.11 5.43 6.30
N GLY A 165 12.99 5.91 5.06
CA GLY A 165 11.74 5.89 4.33
C GLY A 165 11.22 4.45 4.16
N ALA A 166 9.91 4.26 4.18
CA ALA A 166 9.33 2.95 3.95
C ALA A 166 9.73 2.42 2.56
N LYS A 167 10.32 1.24 2.54
CA LYS A 167 10.72 0.54 1.32
C LYS A 167 9.71 -0.55 0.99
N LYS A 168 9.52 -0.77 -0.29
CA LYS A 168 8.77 -1.91 -0.77
C LYS A 168 9.65 -3.15 -0.71
N VAL A 169 9.27 -4.12 0.10
CA VAL A 169 9.94 -5.42 0.20
C VAL A 169 9.05 -6.49 -0.44
N LYS A 170 9.66 -7.41 -1.16
CA LYS A 170 8.99 -8.46 -1.90
C LYS A 170 9.58 -9.82 -1.57
N PHE A 171 8.70 -10.81 -1.36
CA PHE A 171 9.06 -12.20 -1.05
C PHE A 171 8.42 -13.15 -2.04
N LEU A 172 9.14 -14.20 -2.39
CA LEU A 172 8.62 -15.35 -3.11
C LEU A 172 7.94 -16.30 -2.11
N VAL A 173 6.70 -16.70 -2.43
CA VAL A 173 5.92 -17.65 -1.62
C VAL A 173 5.77 -18.95 -2.40
N ARG A 174 5.93 -20.11 -1.72
CA ARG A 174 5.92 -21.43 -2.33
C ARG A 174 4.53 -21.87 -2.73
N SER A 175 3.58 -21.75 -1.81
CA SER A 175 2.22 -22.25 -2.01
C SER A 175 1.19 -21.34 -1.36
N LEU A 176 -0.02 -21.35 -1.92
CA LEU A 176 -1.16 -20.62 -1.34
C LEU A 176 -1.83 -21.54 -0.31
N PRO A 177 -1.82 -21.18 0.98
CA PRO A 177 -2.54 -21.95 1.99
C PRO A 177 -4.05 -21.77 1.86
N ASP A 178 -4.80 -22.62 2.57
CA ASP A 178 -6.25 -22.51 2.68
C ASP A 178 -6.67 -21.13 3.26
N ASP A 179 -7.81 -20.62 2.78
CA ASP A 179 -8.32 -19.30 3.18
C ASP A 179 -8.56 -19.18 4.69
N SER A 180 -8.86 -20.28 5.37
CA SER A 180 -9.07 -20.33 6.82
C SER A 180 -7.82 -20.01 7.65
N LYS A 181 -6.63 -20.08 7.06
CA LYS A 181 -5.36 -19.72 7.71
C LYS A 181 -5.06 -18.22 7.66
N PHE A 182 -5.73 -17.50 6.77
CA PHE A 182 -5.54 -16.05 6.68
C PHE A 182 -6.32 -15.31 7.77
N PRO A 183 -5.78 -14.20 8.29
CA PRO A 183 -6.60 -13.23 9.00
C PRO A 183 -7.65 -12.65 8.05
N LYS A 184 -8.49 -11.74 8.51
CA LYS A 184 -9.44 -11.07 7.65
C LYS A 184 -8.72 -10.43 6.46
N PHE A 185 -9.19 -10.71 5.24
CA PHE A 185 -8.57 -10.24 4.02
C PHE A 185 -9.59 -9.70 3.03
N GLN A 186 -9.08 -9.01 2.01
CA GLN A 186 -9.83 -8.54 0.86
C GLN A 186 -9.11 -8.95 -0.42
N ASP A 187 -9.82 -9.56 -1.35
CA ASP A 187 -9.29 -9.94 -2.66
C ASP A 187 -9.72 -8.93 -3.72
N PHE A 188 -8.77 -8.57 -4.57
CA PHE A 188 -8.97 -7.65 -5.68
C PHE A 188 -8.52 -8.29 -6.99
N GLU A 189 -9.33 -8.14 -8.01
CA GLU A 189 -8.88 -8.40 -9.37
C GLU A 189 -7.98 -7.25 -9.83
N VAL A 190 -6.81 -7.59 -10.36
CA VAL A 190 -5.84 -6.62 -10.87
C VAL A 190 -5.37 -7.04 -12.25
N VAL A 191 -5.49 -6.12 -13.20
CA VAL A 191 -5.03 -6.31 -14.56
C VAL A 191 -4.02 -5.21 -14.90
N HIS A 192 -2.89 -5.59 -15.46
CA HIS A 192 -1.87 -4.67 -15.94
C HIS A 192 -1.64 -4.85 -17.43
N GLU A 193 -1.55 -3.72 -18.12
CA GLU A 193 -1.22 -3.62 -19.53
C GLU A 193 -0.05 -2.66 -19.71
N TYR A 194 1.00 -3.10 -20.36
CA TYR A 194 2.08 -2.20 -20.78
C TYR A 194 1.74 -1.53 -22.10
N LEU A 195 2.08 -0.25 -22.20
CA LEU A 195 1.85 0.56 -23.40
C LEU A 195 3.14 0.82 -24.15
N LYS A 196 3.03 1.13 -25.44
CA LYS A 196 4.15 1.59 -26.26
C LYS A 196 4.73 2.88 -25.66
N ALA A 197 6.02 2.89 -25.40
CA ALA A 197 6.68 4.04 -24.81
C ALA A 197 6.91 5.13 -25.84
N SER A 198 6.36 6.31 -25.63
CA SER A 198 6.62 7.49 -26.49
C SER A 198 8.00 8.09 -26.21
N VAL A 199 8.51 7.92 -24.99
CA VAL A 199 9.82 8.40 -24.55
C VAL A 199 10.71 7.19 -24.26
N ARG A 200 11.93 7.21 -24.79
CA ARG A 200 12.91 6.14 -24.59
C ARG A 200 13.15 5.88 -23.11
N ASN A 201 13.31 4.62 -22.75
CA ASN A 201 13.57 4.15 -21.39
C ASN A 201 12.43 4.46 -20.36
N THR A 202 11.22 4.73 -20.82
CA THR A 202 10.05 4.82 -19.93
C THR A 202 9.22 3.55 -20.01
N GLN A 203 8.50 3.25 -18.92
CA GLN A 203 7.62 2.09 -18.83
C GLN A 203 6.19 2.57 -18.52
N PRO A 204 5.43 2.99 -19.53
CA PRO A 204 4.03 3.37 -19.35
C PRO A 204 3.19 2.11 -19.15
N ARG A 205 2.26 2.18 -18.20
CA ARG A 205 1.45 1.04 -17.81
C ARG A 205 0.06 1.49 -17.39
N LEU A 206 -0.93 0.76 -17.84
CA LEU A 206 -2.30 0.83 -17.33
C LEU A 206 -2.52 -0.24 -16.26
N ARG A 207 -3.31 0.11 -15.28
CA ARG A 207 -3.82 -0.84 -14.28
C ARG A 207 -5.31 -0.60 -14.09
N ARG A 208 -6.10 -1.66 -14.17
CA ARG A 208 -7.42 -1.68 -13.54
C ARG A 208 -7.36 -2.56 -12.29
N ARG A 209 -8.01 -2.13 -11.25
CA ARG A 209 -8.12 -2.86 -9.99
C ARG A 209 -9.53 -2.74 -9.48
N GLY A 210 -10.13 -3.85 -9.07
CA GLY A 210 -11.52 -3.83 -8.66
C GLY A 210 -11.96 -5.01 -7.83
N GLN A 211 -13.18 -4.90 -7.34
CA GLN A 211 -13.84 -5.89 -6.51
C GLN A 211 -15.36 -5.78 -6.76
N ASN A 212 -16.04 -6.92 -6.89
CA ASN A 212 -17.51 -6.98 -7.05
C ASN A 212 -18.07 -6.08 -8.19
N GLY A 213 -17.37 -6.04 -9.32
CA GLY A 213 -17.79 -5.27 -10.50
C GLY A 213 -17.47 -3.77 -10.45
N HIS A 214 -16.92 -3.26 -9.36
CA HIS A 214 -16.46 -1.88 -9.24
C HIS A 214 -14.95 -1.79 -9.48
N TRP A 215 -14.53 -0.84 -10.33
CA TRP A 215 -13.16 -0.73 -10.81
C TRP A 215 -12.58 0.66 -10.59
N SER A 216 -11.29 0.69 -10.29
CA SER A 216 -10.45 1.89 -10.35
C SER A 216 -9.40 1.72 -11.45
N TYR A 217 -9.05 2.81 -12.10
CA TYR A 217 -8.16 2.84 -13.25
C TYR A 217 -7.00 3.77 -12.99
N THR A 218 -5.78 3.32 -13.31
CA THR A 218 -4.57 4.09 -13.07
C THR A 218 -3.65 4.00 -14.27
N TYR A 219 -3.17 5.14 -14.72
CA TYR A 219 -2.06 5.25 -15.67
C TYR A 219 -0.77 5.53 -14.88
N THR A 220 0.28 4.80 -15.17
CA THR A 220 1.56 4.94 -14.49
C THR A 220 2.67 5.06 -15.52
N VAL A 221 3.56 6.03 -15.35
CA VAL A 221 4.81 6.14 -16.12
C VAL A 221 5.96 5.99 -15.16
N ARG A 222 6.75 4.94 -15.35
CA ARG A 222 7.98 4.72 -14.61
C ARG A 222 9.15 5.17 -15.48
N ARG A 223 10.02 6.01 -14.92
CA ARG A 223 11.25 6.49 -15.56
C ARG A 223 12.46 5.72 -15.02
N PRO A 224 13.58 5.71 -15.75
CA PRO A 224 14.83 5.15 -15.25
C PRO A 224 15.25 5.79 -13.94
N LYS A 225 16.07 5.08 -13.15
CA LYS A 225 16.65 5.63 -11.93
C LYS A 225 17.56 6.82 -12.29
N ILE A 226 17.27 7.98 -11.72
CA ILE A 226 18.12 9.16 -11.78
C ILE A 226 18.72 9.33 -10.38
N ASN A 227 20.03 9.35 -10.25
CA ASN A 227 20.72 9.43 -8.95
C ASN A 227 20.27 8.36 -7.93
N GLY A 228 20.03 7.13 -8.42
CA GLY A 228 19.57 6.02 -7.57
C GLY A 228 18.07 6.04 -7.22
N GLN A 229 17.35 7.12 -7.52
CA GLN A 229 15.91 7.24 -7.27
C GLN A 229 15.10 6.89 -8.51
N GLN A 230 14.08 6.04 -8.32
CA GLN A 230 13.13 5.72 -9.37
C GLN A 230 11.95 6.68 -9.31
N VAL A 231 11.73 7.41 -10.40
CA VAL A 231 10.58 8.29 -10.52
C VAL A 231 9.40 7.51 -11.13
N GLU A 232 8.30 7.48 -10.41
CA GLU A 232 7.05 6.87 -10.87
C GLU A 232 5.92 7.89 -10.73
N VAL A 233 5.36 8.30 -11.86
CA VAL A 233 4.20 9.19 -11.90
C VAL A 233 2.95 8.34 -12.07
N LYS A 234 2.01 8.44 -11.14
CA LYS A 234 0.72 7.75 -11.15
C LYS A 234 -0.40 8.76 -11.27
N THR A 235 -1.27 8.53 -12.24
CA THR A 235 -2.46 9.33 -12.47
C THR A 235 -3.68 8.43 -12.46
N GLN A 236 -4.69 8.80 -11.69
CA GLN A 236 -5.99 8.16 -11.76
C GLN A 236 -6.68 8.61 -13.06
N VAL A 237 -7.24 7.67 -13.79
CA VAL A 237 -7.92 7.95 -15.06
C VAL A 237 -9.34 7.42 -15.03
N THR A 238 -10.20 7.97 -15.89
CA THR A 238 -11.56 7.47 -16.06
C THR A 238 -11.58 6.13 -16.80
N GLN A 239 -12.67 5.39 -16.71
CA GLN A 239 -12.86 4.17 -17.52
C GLN A 239 -12.75 4.46 -19.02
N ARG A 240 -13.27 5.60 -19.46
CA ARG A 240 -13.21 6.04 -20.86
C ARG A 240 -11.76 6.22 -21.31
N ASP A 241 -10.97 6.96 -20.53
CA ASP A 241 -9.57 7.22 -20.86
C ASP A 241 -8.73 5.94 -20.82
N TYR A 242 -9.02 5.06 -19.84
CA TYR A 242 -8.40 3.73 -19.79
C TYR A 242 -8.63 2.95 -21.09
N ASN A 243 -9.88 2.91 -21.57
CA ASN A 243 -10.22 2.21 -22.80
C ASN A 243 -9.56 2.84 -24.05
N LEU A 244 -9.45 4.17 -24.10
CA LEU A 244 -8.73 4.87 -25.18
C LEU A 244 -7.24 4.53 -25.15
N LEU A 245 -6.62 4.55 -23.99
CA LEU A 245 -5.20 4.25 -23.82
C LEU A 245 -4.86 2.78 -24.10
N LEU A 246 -5.80 1.84 -23.94
CA LEU A 246 -5.61 0.44 -24.32
C LEU A 246 -5.28 0.26 -25.80
N GLY A 247 -5.70 1.18 -26.67
CA GLY A 247 -5.31 1.17 -28.09
C GLY A 247 -3.79 1.33 -28.32
N GLN A 248 -3.05 1.77 -27.31
CA GLN A 248 -1.58 1.92 -27.34
C GLN A 248 -0.86 0.73 -26.68
N LYS A 249 -1.53 -0.39 -26.45
CA LYS A 249 -0.93 -1.59 -25.86
C LYS A 249 0.34 -2.00 -26.62
N ASP A 250 1.37 -2.36 -25.86
CA ASP A 250 2.62 -2.85 -26.42
C ASP A 250 2.51 -4.36 -26.67
N ASP A 251 2.63 -4.74 -27.95
CA ASP A 251 2.54 -6.13 -28.39
C ASP A 251 3.70 -7.00 -27.87
N LYS A 252 4.75 -6.41 -27.34
CA LYS A 252 5.88 -7.12 -26.72
C LYS A 252 5.56 -7.64 -25.34
N HIS A 253 4.44 -7.26 -24.75
CA HIS A 253 4.04 -7.64 -23.42
C HIS A 253 2.75 -8.46 -23.41
N PHE A 254 2.70 -9.45 -22.51
CA PHE A 254 1.46 -10.12 -22.13
C PHE A 254 0.69 -9.26 -21.12
N THR A 255 -0.63 -9.35 -21.16
CA THR A 255 -1.47 -8.86 -20.09
C THR A 255 -1.17 -9.63 -18.80
N ILE A 256 -1.01 -8.93 -17.68
CA ILE A 256 -0.84 -9.57 -16.38
C ILE A 256 -2.19 -9.58 -15.65
N HIS A 257 -2.69 -10.77 -15.38
CA HIS A 257 -3.86 -11.00 -14.54
C HIS A 257 -3.44 -11.54 -13.18
N LYS A 258 -3.93 -10.94 -12.11
CA LYS A 258 -3.67 -11.44 -10.76
C LYS A 258 -4.82 -11.12 -9.80
N THR A 259 -4.99 -11.97 -8.81
CA THR A 259 -5.73 -11.63 -7.59
C THR A 259 -4.75 -11.06 -6.59
N ARG A 260 -5.05 -9.89 -6.04
CA ARG A 260 -4.28 -9.29 -4.96
C ARG A 260 -5.04 -9.47 -3.66
N ARG A 261 -4.53 -10.31 -2.80
CA ARG A 261 -5.05 -10.53 -1.45
C ARG A 261 -4.38 -9.56 -0.48
N CYS A 262 -5.18 -8.70 0.14
CA CYS A 262 -4.74 -7.69 1.08
C CYS A 262 -5.16 -8.08 2.50
N PHE A 263 -4.24 -8.03 3.46
CA PHE A 263 -4.51 -8.38 4.85
C PHE A 263 -3.54 -7.68 5.82
N LEU A 264 -3.93 -7.64 7.09
CA LEU A 264 -3.09 -7.20 8.21
C LEU A 264 -2.60 -8.40 8.99
N HIS A 265 -1.32 -8.41 9.34
CA HIS A 265 -0.73 -9.40 10.24
C HIS A 265 0.36 -8.72 11.10
N ASN A 266 0.31 -8.91 12.41
CA ASN A 266 1.27 -8.31 13.35
C ASN A 266 1.51 -6.80 13.14
N ASN A 267 0.42 -6.03 12.98
CA ASN A 267 0.44 -4.59 12.68
C ASN A 267 1.23 -4.21 11.39
N GLN A 268 1.38 -5.16 10.48
CA GLN A 268 2.00 -4.95 9.17
C GLN A 268 0.97 -5.24 8.07
N TYR A 269 0.89 -4.35 7.09
CA TYR A 269 0.02 -4.52 5.93
C TYR A 269 0.73 -5.29 4.83
N PHE A 270 0.09 -6.36 4.36
CA PHE A 270 0.62 -7.24 3.32
C PHE A 270 -0.31 -7.27 2.10
N GLN A 271 0.30 -7.46 0.95
CA GLN A 271 -0.37 -7.67 -0.33
C GLN A 271 0.22 -8.93 -0.98
N LEU A 272 -0.56 -10.00 -1.07
CA LEU A 272 -0.18 -11.23 -1.75
C LEU A 272 -0.73 -11.20 -3.18
N ASP A 273 0.17 -11.13 -4.15
CA ASP A 273 -0.16 -11.21 -5.56
C ASP A 273 -0.18 -12.67 -6.01
N ILE A 274 -1.35 -13.14 -6.39
CA ILE A 274 -1.61 -14.48 -6.91
C ILE A 274 -1.81 -14.35 -8.41
N TYR A 275 -0.83 -14.75 -9.20
CA TYR A 275 -0.91 -14.65 -10.65
C TYR A 275 -1.93 -15.62 -11.22
N ARG A 276 -2.74 -15.17 -12.19
CA ARG A 276 -3.87 -15.90 -12.77
C ARG A 276 -3.70 -16.11 -14.26
N GLU A 277 -4.25 -17.18 -14.78
CA GLU A 277 -4.39 -17.38 -16.22
C GLU A 277 -5.49 -16.45 -16.80
N PRO A 278 -5.37 -16.01 -18.06
CA PRO A 278 -4.26 -16.29 -18.99
C PRO A 278 -3.00 -15.51 -18.61
N CYS A 279 -1.85 -16.18 -18.58
CA CYS A 279 -0.57 -15.55 -18.25
C CYS A 279 0.59 -16.16 -19.04
N HIS A 280 1.72 -15.47 -19.05
CA HIS A 280 2.96 -16.08 -19.52
C HIS A 280 3.30 -17.28 -18.62
N PRO A 281 3.84 -18.41 -19.15
CA PRO A 281 4.17 -19.60 -18.36
C PRO A 281 5.03 -19.33 -17.14
N ARG A 282 5.95 -18.36 -17.20
CA ARG A 282 6.76 -17.94 -16.04
C ARG A 282 5.93 -17.35 -14.88
N CYS A 283 4.70 -16.97 -15.14
CA CYS A 283 3.78 -16.45 -14.12
C CYS A 283 2.81 -17.53 -13.58
N LYS A 284 2.81 -18.73 -14.17
CA LYS A 284 1.90 -19.80 -13.75
C LYS A 284 2.24 -20.24 -12.33
N GLY A 285 1.27 -20.15 -11.43
CA GLY A 285 1.45 -20.48 -10.01
C GLY A 285 2.33 -19.52 -9.21
N LEU A 286 2.79 -18.42 -9.80
CA LEU A 286 3.62 -17.45 -9.11
C LEU A 286 2.84 -16.73 -7.99
N LEU A 287 3.44 -16.68 -6.81
CA LEU A 287 2.95 -15.99 -5.62
C LEU A 287 4.01 -15.03 -5.12
N LEU A 288 3.68 -13.75 -5.04
CA LEU A 288 4.58 -12.72 -4.54
C LEU A 288 3.93 -11.96 -3.39
N LEU A 289 4.54 -12.01 -2.21
CA LEU A 289 4.12 -11.23 -1.06
C LEU A 289 4.85 -9.88 -1.07
N GLU A 290 4.11 -8.79 -0.98
CA GLU A 290 4.62 -7.43 -0.96
C GLU A 290 4.22 -6.73 0.33
N THR A 291 5.12 -5.94 0.89
CA THR A 291 4.83 -5.03 2.01
C THR A 291 5.65 -3.75 1.88
N TYR A 292 5.13 -2.65 2.44
CA TYR A 292 5.89 -1.41 2.64
C TYR A 292 6.28 -1.32 4.10
N THR A 293 7.56 -1.12 4.37
CA THR A 293 8.06 -1.12 5.75
C THR A 293 9.33 -0.30 5.89
N THR A 294 9.50 0.28 7.07
CA THR A 294 10.76 0.89 7.53
C THR A 294 11.63 -0.11 8.30
N ILE A 295 11.10 -1.31 8.56
CA ILE A 295 11.76 -2.36 9.35
C ILE A 295 12.57 -3.23 8.42
N GLU A 296 13.79 -3.57 8.82
CA GLU A 296 14.72 -4.37 8.02
C GLU A 296 15.22 -5.61 8.78
N GLY A 297 15.76 -6.57 8.02
CA GLY A 297 16.48 -7.72 8.55
C GLY A 297 15.65 -8.59 9.49
N LYS A 298 16.25 -9.01 10.63
CA LYS A 298 15.64 -9.94 11.58
C LYS A 298 14.31 -9.44 12.18
N GLN A 299 14.12 -8.14 12.29
CA GLN A 299 12.88 -7.57 12.83
C GLN A 299 11.72 -7.72 11.83
N LEU A 300 11.99 -7.52 10.54
CA LEU A 300 11.01 -7.76 9.49
C LEU A 300 10.63 -9.24 9.42
N MET A 301 11.63 -10.13 9.49
CA MET A 301 11.38 -11.58 9.46
C MET A 301 10.44 -12.07 10.57
N LYS A 302 10.47 -11.44 11.75
CA LYS A 302 9.55 -11.75 12.87
C LYS A 302 8.11 -11.28 12.64
N ARG A 303 7.89 -10.37 11.69
CA ARG A 303 6.55 -9.87 11.36
C ARG A 303 5.91 -10.58 10.17
N LEU A 304 6.70 -11.39 9.45
CA LEU A 304 6.20 -12.14 8.31
C LEU A 304 5.12 -13.14 8.75
N PRO A 305 4.11 -13.37 7.91
CA PRO A 305 3.05 -14.33 8.20
C PRO A 305 3.60 -15.75 8.28
N GLU A 306 3.54 -16.35 9.46
CA GLU A 306 4.04 -17.72 9.72
C GLU A 306 3.26 -18.79 8.95
N PHE A 307 2.03 -18.49 8.55
CA PHE A 307 1.18 -19.39 7.78
C PHE A 307 1.52 -19.41 6.28
N LEU A 308 2.43 -18.52 5.81
CA LEU A 308 2.94 -18.51 4.44
C LEU A 308 4.32 -19.18 4.37
N ASP A 309 4.47 -20.12 3.45
CA ASP A 309 5.78 -20.72 3.15
C ASP A 309 6.62 -19.74 2.29
N ILE A 310 7.33 -18.83 2.97
CA ILE A 310 8.16 -17.81 2.35
C ILE A 310 9.51 -18.44 1.99
N VAL A 311 9.86 -18.42 0.70
CA VAL A 311 11.06 -19.05 0.16
C VAL A 311 12.28 -18.16 0.33
N GLU A 312 12.16 -16.89 -0.15
CA GLU A 312 13.26 -15.92 -0.13
C GLU A 312 12.75 -14.50 -0.34
N GLU A 313 13.56 -13.53 0.04
CA GLU A 313 13.37 -12.13 -0.35
C GLU A 313 13.84 -11.93 -1.79
N VAL A 314 12.97 -11.33 -2.61
CA VAL A 314 13.21 -11.05 -4.05
C VAL A 314 13.06 -9.55 -4.36
N THR A 315 13.28 -8.70 -3.37
CA THR A 315 13.27 -7.24 -3.52
C THR A 315 14.29 -6.85 -4.58
N ASP A 316 13.89 -5.95 -5.47
CA ASP A 316 14.72 -5.43 -6.58
C ASP A 316 15.30 -6.50 -7.53
N ASN A 317 14.91 -7.76 -7.40
CA ASN A 317 15.31 -8.79 -8.34
C ASN A 317 14.56 -8.59 -9.68
N PRO A 318 15.28 -8.32 -10.79
CA PRO A 318 14.66 -8.05 -12.10
C PRO A 318 13.74 -9.16 -12.59
N LYS A 319 14.04 -10.41 -12.25
CA LYS A 319 13.25 -11.59 -12.65
C LYS A 319 11.81 -11.54 -12.14
N TYR A 320 11.60 -10.92 -10.98
CA TYR A 320 10.29 -10.76 -10.36
C TYR A 320 9.72 -9.36 -10.55
N SER A 321 10.32 -8.53 -11.43
CA SER A 321 9.71 -7.28 -11.83
C SER A 321 8.51 -7.56 -12.74
N MET A 322 7.40 -6.85 -12.52
CA MET A 322 6.20 -7.06 -13.32
C MET A 322 6.44 -6.75 -14.81
N TYR A 323 7.36 -5.83 -15.13
CA TYR A 323 7.76 -5.53 -16.49
C TYR A 323 8.38 -6.75 -17.18
N ASN A 324 9.39 -7.37 -16.57
CA ASN A 324 10.06 -8.54 -17.11
C ASN A 324 9.14 -9.77 -17.12
N LEU A 325 8.27 -9.92 -16.11
CA LEU A 325 7.29 -10.99 -16.05
C LEU A 325 6.29 -10.95 -17.21
N SER A 326 6.02 -9.78 -17.76
CA SER A 326 5.10 -9.59 -18.89
C SER A 326 5.74 -9.68 -20.27
N LEU A 327 7.08 -9.57 -20.40
CA LEU A 327 7.77 -9.62 -21.68
C LEU A 327 7.53 -10.93 -22.42
N LYS A 328 7.23 -10.86 -23.73
CA LYS A 328 7.11 -12.03 -24.61
C LYS A 328 8.46 -12.54 -25.09
N GLU A 329 9.41 -11.64 -25.28
CA GLU A 329 10.81 -11.98 -25.54
C GLU A 329 11.36 -12.78 -24.36
N GLU A 330 12.35 -13.61 -24.54
CA GLU A 330 12.93 -14.49 -23.52
C GLU A 330 11.99 -15.62 -23.01
N TRP A 331 10.87 -15.84 -23.69
CA TRP A 331 9.93 -16.91 -23.34
C TRP A 331 10.63 -18.25 -23.09
N GLU A 332 11.51 -18.67 -23.99
CA GLU A 332 12.21 -19.94 -23.90
C GLU A 332 13.24 -19.98 -22.77
N ILE A 333 13.93 -18.87 -22.57
CA ILE A 333 15.05 -18.76 -21.61
C ILE A 333 14.53 -18.60 -20.18
N THR A 334 13.44 -17.85 -20.00
CA THR A 334 13.01 -17.41 -18.66
C THR A 334 11.83 -18.19 -18.10
N LYS A 335 11.22 -19.10 -18.88
CA LYS A 335 10.06 -19.86 -18.44
C LYS A 335 10.27 -20.64 -17.12
N HIS A 336 11.50 -21.01 -16.83
CA HIS A 336 11.84 -21.75 -15.61
C HIS A 336 12.12 -20.87 -14.39
N PHE A 337 12.33 -19.57 -14.56
CA PHE A 337 12.72 -18.70 -13.46
C PHE A 337 11.63 -18.32 -12.49
N CYS A 338 10.39 -18.29 -12.93
CA CYS A 338 9.27 -18.02 -12.05
C CYS A 338 8.95 -19.20 -11.13
N HIS A 339 9.40 -20.37 -11.54
CA HIS A 339 9.26 -21.63 -10.81
C HIS A 339 10.60 -22.04 -10.21
N LYS A 340 11.16 -21.19 -9.35
CA LYS A 340 12.39 -21.54 -8.59
C LYS A 340 12.28 -22.87 -7.84
N LEU A 341 11.06 -23.34 -7.65
CA LEU A 341 10.73 -24.59 -6.97
C LEU A 341 10.75 -25.82 -7.89
N GLU A 342 10.72 -25.59 -9.21
CA GLU A 342 10.68 -26.60 -10.25
C GLU A 342 11.85 -26.46 -11.25
N GLY A 343 12.86 -25.64 -10.93
CA GLY A 343 14.04 -25.47 -11.77
C GLY A 343 14.79 -26.79 -11.94
N PRO A 344 15.51 -26.97 -13.07
CA PRO A 344 16.33 -28.15 -13.24
C PRO A 344 17.33 -28.25 -12.09
N VAL A 345 17.37 -29.41 -11.45
CA VAL A 345 18.36 -29.77 -10.44
C VAL A 345 19.45 -30.62 -11.12
N ASP A 346 20.69 -30.47 -10.67
CA ASP A 346 21.75 -31.36 -11.06
C ASP A 346 21.52 -32.80 -10.49
N GLU A 347 22.36 -33.75 -10.86
CA GLU A 347 22.29 -35.15 -10.39
C GLU A 347 22.40 -35.25 -8.86
N LEU A 348 22.76 -34.20 -8.15
CA LEU A 348 22.88 -34.14 -6.70
C LEU A 348 21.70 -33.36 -6.05
N GLY A 349 20.69 -32.94 -6.85
CA GLY A 349 19.51 -32.23 -6.34
C GLY A 349 19.72 -30.72 -6.10
N ASN A 350 20.84 -30.14 -6.54
CA ASN A 350 21.09 -28.71 -6.42
C ASN A 350 20.52 -27.94 -7.60
N PRO A 351 19.97 -26.73 -7.40
CA PRO A 351 19.47 -25.89 -8.49
C PRO A 351 20.57 -25.58 -9.49
N VAL A 352 20.40 -25.98 -10.74
CA VAL A 352 21.34 -25.59 -11.83
C VAL A 352 21.11 -24.13 -12.16
N LEU A 353 22.08 -23.28 -11.85
CA LEU A 353 22.13 -21.92 -12.35
C LEU A 353 22.48 -21.97 -13.84
N ILE A 354 21.49 -21.75 -14.69
CA ILE A 354 21.74 -21.58 -16.13
C ILE A 354 22.45 -20.24 -16.31
N ASN A 355 23.77 -20.29 -16.36
CA ASN A 355 24.62 -19.16 -16.73
C ASN A 355 24.35 -18.81 -18.20
N GLY A 356 23.78 -17.65 -18.46
CA GLY A 356 23.61 -17.19 -19.83
C GLY A 356 22.62 -16.05 -20.07
N VAL A 357 22.25 -15.30 -19.05
CA VAL A 357 21.59 -14.00 -19.32
C VAL A 357 22.64 -12.93 -19.12
N SER A 358 23.25 -12.48 -20.21
CA SER A 358 24.05 -11.26 -20.21
C SER A 358 23.17 -10.14 -19.69
N ASN A 359 23.55 -9.60 -18.55
CA ASN A 359 23.03 -8.32 -18.08
C ASN A 359 23.26 -7.32 -19.20
N VAL A 360 22.20 -6.86 -19.85
CA VAL A 360 22.28 -5.62 -20.60
C VAL A 360 22.31 -4.52 -19.55
N VAL A 361 23.43 -4.40 -18.89
CA VAL A 361 23.88 -3.18 -18.24
C VAL A 361 24.18 -2.25 -19.42
N LEU A 362 23.32 -1.28 -19.66
CA LEU A 362 23.64 -0.17 -20.55
C LEU A 362 24.83 0.55 -19.92
N GLU A 363 25.97 0.47 -20.56
CA GLU A 363 27.20 1.17 -20.19
C GLU A 363 26.93 2.67 -20.02
N PRO A 364 27.55 3.33 -19.04
CA PRO A 364 27.34 4.74 -18.71
C PRO A 364 27.66 5.72 -19.84
N GLU A 365 28.39 5.27 -20.87
CA GLU A 365 28.87 6.12 -21.96
C GLU A 365 27.78 6.63 -22.90
N HIS A 366 26.65 5.94 -23.01
CA HIS A 366 25.54 6.39 -23.86
C HIS A 366 24.58 7.39 -23.16
N LEU A 367 24.76 7.64 -21.87
CA LEU A 367 23.92 8.62 -21.16
C LEU A 367 24.34 10.07 -21.41
N ASN A 368 25.63 10.30 -21.68
CA ASN A 368 26.16 11.66 -21.89
C ASN A 368 25.83 12.24 -23.25
N GLU A 369 25.60 11.43 -24.26
CA GLU A 369 25.25 11.89 -25.61
C GLU A 369 23.78 12.37 -25.73
N ALA A 370 22.90 11.87 -24.87
CA ALA A 370 21.49 12.25 -24.85
C ALA A 370 21.24 13.56 -24.09
N LEU A 371 22.12 13.94 -23.16
CA LEU A 371 21.98 15.14 -22.34
C LEU A 371 22.54 16.40 -22.98
N SER A 372 23.35 16.27 -24.05
CA SER A 372 23.92 17.40 -24.78
C SER A 372 23.02 17.95 -25.91
N LYS A 373 21.83 17.37 -26.09
CA LYS A 373 20.86 17.75 -27.16
C LYS A 373 19.51 18.22 -26.63
N ILE A 374 19.42 18.61 -25.32
CA ILE A 374 18.23 19.26 -24.75
C ILE A 374 18.63 20.67 -24.27
#